data_96ba310ebe56be69097d95f42123c9fb
#
_entry.id   96ba310ebe56be69097d95f42123c9fb
#
_cell.length_a   1.000
_cell.length_b   1.000
_cell.length_c   1.000
_cell.angle_alpha   90.00
_cell.angle_beta   90.00
_cell.angle_gamma   90.00
#
_symmetry.space_group_name_H-M   'P 1'
#
loop_
_entity.id
_entity.type
_entity.pdbx_description
1 polymer ?
#
loop_
_entity_poly.entity_id
_entity_poly.type
_entity_poly.pdbx_seq_one_letter_code
_entity_poly.pdbx_strand_id
1 'polypeptide(L)'
;MTGKYAYAKLAKYPHLRPEDILIWEKYLKNLPGFYESVDYDVHVGKGRDYPEVEEPKIYEDMKWLSLKRIDVVGYRKDQVDIIEIKPRAGASAVGQIEVYADLYKEKFPDVKNIKKIIITDEMDPDITRICGYRDIEVLTIKEKYLEEE
;
A
#
# COMPACT_ATOMS: atom_id res chain seq x y z
N MET A 1 -6.84 13.90 7.63
CA MET A 1 -6.85 12.54 8.19
C MET A 1 -5.49 12.22 8.77
N THR A 2 -5.47 11.45 9.84
CA THR A 2 -4.24 10.99 10.46
C THR A 2 -4.26 9.48 10.60
N GLY A 3 -3.09 8.87 10.48
CA GLY A 3 -2.93 7.44 10.66
C GLY A 3 -2.78 7.05 12.11
N LYS A 4 -2.93 5.77 12.38
CA LYS A 4 -2.80 5.20 13.73
C LYS A 4 -1.35 5.03 14.16
N TYR A 5 -0.41 5.03 13.21
CA TYR A 5 1.00 4.72 13.47
C TYR A 5 1.88 5.90 13.14
N ALA A 6 2.90 6.09 13.98
CA ALA A 6 3.96 7.04 13.63
C ALA A 6 4.70 6.55 12.38
N TYR A 7 5.20 7.47 11.59
CA TYR A 7 6.06 7.14 10.46
C TYR A 7 7.47 6.86 11.00
N ALA A 8 7.65 5.64 11.48
CA ALA A 8 8.87 5.19 12.14
C ALA A 8 8.98 3.68 12.10
N LYS A 9 10.18 3.18 12.35
CA LYS A 9 10.43 1.73 12.41
C LYS A 9 9.66 1.12 13.58
N LEU A 10 8.94 0.02 13.32
CA LEU A 10 8.18 -0.71 14.32
C LEU A 10 8.83 -2.05 14.64
N ALA A 11 8.59 -2.57 15.86
CA ALA A 11 9.00 -3.91 16.23
C ALA A 11 8.22 -4.98 15.44
N LYS A 12 6.97 -4.70 15.11
CA LYS A 12 6.11 -5.59 14.35
C LYS A 12 5.17 -4.77 13.48
N TYR A 13 5.08 -5.14 12.20
CA TYR A 13 4.20 -4.46 11.25
C TYR A 13 2.94 -5.29 10.99
N PRO A 14 1.76 -4.66 10.94
CA PRO A 14 0.54 -5.37 10.54
C PRO A 14 0.66 -5.89 9.11
N HIS A 15 0.50 -7.20 8.95
CA HIS A 15 0.34 -7.88 7.67
C HIS A 15 1.48 -7.77 6.64
N LEU A 16 2.60 -7.15 6.94
CA LEU A 16 3.73 -7.10 6.01
C LEU A 16 4.57 -8.37 6.14
N ARG A 17 5.02 -8.91 5.01
CA ARG A 17 5.93 -10.06 4.97
C ARG A 17 7.35 -9.59 5.30
N PRO A 18 8.24 -10.49 5.75
CA PRO A 18 9.62 -10.09 6.04
C PRO A 18 10.32 -9.35 4.91
N GLU A 19 10.16 -9.80 3.66
CA GLU A 19 10.77 -9.14 2.50
C GLU A 19 10.17 -7.75 2.23
N ASP A 20 8.87 -7.57 2.51
CA ASP A 20 8.19 -6.28 2.37
C ASP A 20 8.69 -5.30 3.44
N ILE A 21 8.89 -5.79 4.65
CA ILE A 21 9.40 -4.99 5.76
C ILE A 21 10.78 -4.42 5.44
N LEU A 22 11.67 -5.23 4.84
CA LEU A 22 13.00 -4.77 4.44
C LEU A 22 12.90 -3.59 3.46
N ILE A 23 12.03 -3.69 2.47
CA ILE A 23 11.81 -2.64 1.49
C ILE A 23 11.25 -1.38 2.16
N TRP A 24 10.24 -1.56 3.01
CA TRP A 24 9.60 -0.45 3.72
C TRP A 24 10.58 0.28 4.64
N GLU A 25 11.41 -0.46 5.37
CA GLU A 25 12.38 0.16 6.28
C GLU A 25 13.47 0.93 5.53
N LYS A 26 13.84 0.49 4.33
CA LYS A 26 14.72 1.28 3.46
C LYS A 26 14.06 2.59 3.05
N TYR A 27 12.77 2.54 2.74
CA TYR A 27 12.00 3.74 2.39
C TYR A 27 11.95 4.71 3.57
N LEU A 28 11.68 4.21 4.78
CA LEU A 28 11.69 5.02 6.01
C LEU A 28 13.04 5.71 6.20
N LYS A 29 14.13 4.97 5.99
CA LYS A 29 15.49 5.48 6.16
C LYS A 29 15.83 6.55 5.13
N ASN A 30 15.38 6.36 3.87
CA ASN A 30 15.71 7.28 2.77
C ASN A 30 14.87 8.55 2.78
N LEU A 31 13.68 8.51 3.35
CA LEU A 31 12.75 9.64 3.38
C LEU A 31 12.26 9.91 4.81
N PRO A 32 13.18 10.26 5.74
CA PRO A 32 12.77 10.52 7.12
C PRO A 32 11.84 11.73 7.20
N GLY A 33 10.80 11.62 8.03
CA GLY A 33 9.86 12.71 8.24
C GLY A 33 8.94 13.02 7.05
N PHE A 34 8.91 12.18 6.02
CA PHE A 34 8.14 12.44 4.82
C PHE A 34 6.63 12.39 5.07
N TYR A 35 6.17 11.46 5.89
CA TYR A 35 4.76 11.39 6.29
C TYR A 35 4.56 11.87 7.72
N GLU A 36 3.43 12.50 7.96
CA GLU A 36 3.03 12.89 9.32
C GLU A 36 2.66 11.65 10.14
N SER A 37 2.00 10.69 9.48
CA SER A 37 1.59 9.43 10.08
C SER A 37 1.29 8.43 8.97
N VAL A 38 1.11 7.16 9.34
CA VAL A 38 0.78 6.09 8.39
C VAL A 38 -0.25 5.14 8.99
N ASP A 39 -0.91 4.39 8.11
CA ASP A 39 -1.70 3.22 8.46
C ASP A 39 -1.16 2.02 7.70
N TYR A 40 -1.27 0.85 8.28
CA TYR A 40 -0.90 -0.42 7.66
C TYR A 40 -2.12 -1.30 7.48
N ASP A 41 -2.11 -2.13 6.44
CA ASP A 41 -3.15 -3.13 6.24
C ASP A 41 -4.56 -2.52 6.22
N VAL A 42 -4.73 -1.52 5.39
CA VAL A 42 -6.00 -0.79 5.31
C VAL A 42 -6.98 -1.55 4.43
N HIS A 43 -8.09 -1.96 5.02
CA HIS A 43 -9.13 -2.71 4.32
C HIS A 43 -10.05 -1.78 3.55
N VAL A 44 -10.29 -2.10 2.29
CA VAL A 44 -11.14 -1.32 1.40
C VAL A 44 -12.06 -2.23 0.59
N GLY A 45 -13.11 -1.64 0.02
CA GLY A 45 -14.10 -2.38 -0.76
C GLY A 45 -15.19 -2.95 0.12
N LYS A 46 -16.09 -3.71 -0.50
CA LYS A 46 -17.25 -4.31 0.17
C LYS A 46 -17.07 -5.80 0.50
N GLY A 47 -16.03 -6.40 -0.06
CA GLY A 47 -15.79 -7.82 0.10
C GLY A 47 -16.72 -8.67 -0.77
N ARG A 48 -16.62 -9.99 -0.58
CA ARG A 48 -17.46 -10.96 -1.29
C ARG A 48 -18.69 -11.29 -0.47
N ASP A 49 -19.74 -11.68 -1.17
CA ASP A 49 -20.91 -12.29 -0.55
C ASP A 49 -20.72 -13.81 -0.47
N TYR A 50 -21.17 -14.41 0.62
CA TYR A 50 -21.12 -15.85 0.87
C TYR A 50 -22.51 -16.35 1.26
N PRO A 51 -23.44 -16.40 0.29
CA PRO A 51 -24.85 -16.73 0.60
C PRO A 51 -25.06 -18.13 1.20
N GLU A 52 -24.11 -19.05 0.96
CA GLU A 52 -24.16 -20.40 1.53
C GLU A 52 -23.82 -20.45 3.04
N VAL A 53 -23.26 -19.38 3.59
CA VAL A 53 -22.87 -19.31 5.00
C VAL A 53 -24.04 -18.75 5.81
N GLU A 54 -24.64 -19.58 6.66
CA GLU A 54 -25.82 -19.21 7.46
C GLU A 54 -25.47 -18.61 8.81
N GLU A 55 -24.34 -19.02 9.41
CA GLU A 55 -23.96 -18.53 10.73
C GLU A 55 -23.41 -17.10 10.60
N PRO A 56 -24.04 -16.09 11.30
CA PRO A 56 -23.70 -14.69 11.10
C PRO A 56 -22.24 -14.33 11.38
N LYS A 57 -21.66 -14.90 12.43
CA LYS A 57 -20.27 -14.60 12.80
C LYS A 57 -19.29 -15.13 11.74
N ILE A 58 -19.53 -16.33 11.24
CA ILE A 58 -18.68 -16.92 10.19
C ILE A 58 -18.82 -16.11 8.91
N TYR A 59 -20.04 -15.73 8.55
CA TYR A 59 -20.29 -14.87 7.39
C TYR A 59 -19.51 -13.57 7.46
N GLU A 60 -19.59 -12.85 8.57
CA GLU A 60 -18.90 -11.59 8.78
C GLU A 60 -17.37 -11.75 8.70
N ASP A 61 -16.84 -12.80 9.30
CA ASP A 61 -15.40 -13.08 9.27
C ASP A 61 -14.92 -13.38 7.84
N MET A 62 -15.67 -14.20 7.09
CA MET A 62 -15.32 -14.52 5.71
C MET A 62 -15.38 -13.29 4.82
N LYS A 63 -16.40 -12.46 4.99
CA LYS A 63 -16.54 -11.22 4.24
C LYS A 63 -15.37 -10.27 4.53
N TRP A 64 -15.03 -10.09 5.80
CA TRP A 64 -13.89 -9.28 6.22
C TRP A 64 -12.59 -9.75 5.57
N LEU A 65 -12.33 -11.07 5.58
CA LEU A 65 -11.12 -11.65 4.98
C LEU A 65 -11.08 -11.49 3.46
N SER A 66 -12.23 -11.26 2.81
CA SER A 66 -12.29 -11.06 1.36
C SER A 66 -12.07 -9.61 0.93
N LEU A 67 -12.00 -8.66 1.87
CA LEU A 67 -11.72 -7.27 1.55
C LEU A 67 -10.33 -7.12 0.93
N LYS A 68 -10.19 -6.12 0.08
CA LYS A 68 -8.87 -5.73 -0.45
C LYS A 68 -8.09 -5.03 0.66
N ARG A 69 -6.77 -5.16 0.62
CA ARG A 69 -5.90 -4.71 1.72
C ARG A 69 -4.75 -3.91 1.14
N ILE A 70 -4.69 -2.64 1.50
CA ILE A 70 -3.61 -1.74 1.09
C ILE A 70 -2.46 -1.93 2.08
N ASP A 71 -1.24 -2.13 1.57
CA ASP A 71 -0.08 -2.36 2.43
C ASP A 71 0.16 -1.19 3.37
N VAL A 72 0.29 0.01 2.83
CA VAL A 72 0.55 1.23 3.61
C VAL A 72 -0.23 2.39 3.03
N VAL A 73 -0.79 3.21 3.91
CA VAL A 73 -1.37 4.50 3.55
C VAL A 73 -0.58 5.57 4.30
N GLY A 74 0.04 6.48 3.56
CA GLY A 74 0.82 7.58 4.14
C GLY A 74 0.07 8.89 4.08
N TYR A 75 0.10 9.64 5.18
CA TYR A 75 -0.63 10.91 5.28
C TYR A 75 0.35 12.07 5.28
N ARG A 76 0.16 12.96 4.32
CA ARG A 76 0.84 14.24 4.25
C ARG A 76 -0.19 15.34 4.31
N LYS A 77 0.24 16.58 4.52
CA LYS A 77 -0.62 17.74 4.80
C LYS A 77 -1.96 17.74 4.06
N ASP A 78 -1.97 17.69 2.73
CA ASP A 78 -3.21 17.72 1.93
C ASP A 78 -3.27 16.56 0.95
N GLN A 79 -2.57 15.46 1.26
CA GLN A 79 -2.41 14.35 0.35
C GLN A 79 -2.33 13.03 1.08
N VAL A 80 -2.91 12.01 0.45
CA VAL A 80 -2.85 10.64 0.93
C VAL A 80 -2.11 9.83 -0.14
N ASP A 81 -1.12 9.09 0.27
CA ASP A 81 -0.37 8.19 -0.60
C ASP A 81 -0.81 6.76 -0.35
N ILE A 82 -1.25 6.08 -1.41
CA ILE A 82 -1.59 4.65 -1.41
C ILE A 82 -0.34 3.92 -1.87
N ILE A 83 0.18 3.04 -1.02
CA ILE A 83 1.49 2.41 -1.23
C ILE A 83 1.36 0.89 -1.28
N GLU A 84 1.85 0.30 -2.36
CA GLU A 84 2.03 -1.14 -2.51
C GLU A 84 3.52 -1.48 -2.45
N ILE A 85 3.86 -2.49 -1.66
CA ILE A 85 5.23 -2.94 -1.48
C ILE A 85 5.37 -4.34 -2.08
N LYS A 86 6.27 -4.50 -3.04
CA LYS A 86 6.52 -5.80 -3.67
C LYS A 86 7.99 -5.96 -4.00
N PRO A 87 8.62 -7.09 -3.63
CA PRO A 87 10.02 -7.33 -3.98
C PRO A 87 10.26 -7.30 -5.49
N ARG A 88 9.33 -7.87 -6.26
CA ARG A 88 9.34 -7.81 -7.72
C ARG A 88 7.95 -7.40 -8.18
N ALA A 89 7.85 -6.18 -8.68
CA ALA A 89 6.58 -5.63 -9.13
C ALA A 89 6.46 -5.77 -10.66
N GLY A 90 5.24 -5.94 -11.12
CA GLY A 90 4.91 -6.06 -12.52
C GLY A 90 3.49 -5.60 -12.78
N ALA A 91 2.88 -6.10 -13.84
CA ALA A 91 1.54 -5.69 -14.26
C ALA A 91 0.47 -5.90 -13.19
N SER A 92 0.58 -6.97 -12.39
CA SER A 92 -0.40 -7.21 -11.32
C SER A 92 -0.36 -6.13 -10.24
N ALA A 93 0.83 -5.60 -9.92
CA ALA A 93 0.95 -4.50 -8.96
C ALA A 93 0.27 -3.24 -9.47
N VAL A 94 0.37 -2.98 -10.78
CA VAL A 94 -0.32 -1.84 -11.42
C VAL A 94 -1.83 -1.99 -11.28
N GLY A 95 -2.37 -3.16 -11.62
CA GLY A 95 -3.79 -3.42 -11.47
C GLY A 95 -4.26 -3.28 -10.03
N GLN A 96 -3.50 -3.82 -9.09
CA GLN A 96 -3.82 -3.73 -7.66
C GLN A 96 -3.87 -2.29 -7.19
N ILE A 97 -2.84 -1.49 -7.47
CA ILE A 97 -2.81 -0.12 -6.93
C ILE A 97 -3.88 0.77 -7.54
N GLU A 98 -4.22 0.55 -8.81
CA GLU A 98 -5.33 1.28 -9.46
C GLU A 98 -6.65 0.98 -8.76
N VAL A 99 -6.94 -0.31 -8.58
CA VAL A 99 -8.18 -0.75 -7.93
C VAL A 99 -8.22 -0.30 -6.47
N TYR A 100 -7.13 -0.46 -5.76
CA TYR A 100 -7.08 -0.12 -4.32
C TYR A 100 -7.24 1.38 -4.09
N ALA A 101 -6.66 2.21 -4.93
CA ALA A 101 -6.82 3.66 -4.83
C ALA A 101 -8.27 4.07 -5.07
N ASP A 102 -8.93 3.47 -6.05
CA ASP A 102 -10.34 3.74 -6.33
C ASP A 102 -11.23 3.29 -5.16
N LEU A 103 -10.97 2.11 -4.61
CA LEU A 103 -11.73 1.62 -3.45
C LEU A 103 -11.48 2.48 -2.19
N TYR A 104 -10.26 2.99 -2.03
CA TYR A 104 -9.95 3.92 -0.95
C TYR A 104 -10.77 5.20 -1.10
N LYS A 105 -10.85 5.73 -2.33
CA LYS A 105 -11.62 6.94 -2.61
C LYS A 105 -13.12 6.74 -2.34
N GLU A 106 -13.65 5.56 -2.65
CA GLU A 106 -15.04 5.23 -2.34
C GLU A 106 -15.30 5.23 -0.84
N LYS A 107 -14.34 4.70 -0.07
CA LYS A 107 -14.46 4.62 1.40
C LYS A 107 -14.29 5.98 2.06
N PHE A 108 -13.43 6.82 1.50
CA PHE A 108 -13.10 8.14 2.05
C PHE A 108 -13.29 9.22 0.98
N PRO A 109 -14.55 9.52 0.62
CA PRO A 109 -14.83 10.43 -0.51
C PRO A 109 -14.36 11.87 -0.31
N ASP A 110 -14.11 12.28 0.93
CA ASP A 110 -13.65 13.64 1.24
C ASP A 110 -12.16 13.84 0.97
N VAL A 111 -11.40 12.77 0.80
CA VAL A 111 -9.98 12.86 0.45
C VAL A 111 -9.86 13.34 -1.00
N LYS A 112 -9.18 14.47 -1.22
CA LYS A 112 -9.11 15.10 -2.54
C LYS A 112 -7.89 14.68 -3.35
N ASN A 113 -6.74 14.54 -2.70
CA ASN A 113 -5.48 14.26 -3.38
C ASN A 113 -4.97 12.87 -2.99
N ILE A 114 -5.03 11.96 -3.91
CA ILE A 114 -4.55 10.59 -3.72
C ILE A 114 -3.42 10.34 -4.70
N LYS A 115 -2.26 9.92 -4.18
CA LYS A 115 -1.13 9.50 -4.98
C LYS A 115 -0.95 8.00 -4.88
N LYS A 116 -0.57 7.37 -5.98
CA LYS A 116 -0.36 5.93 -6.06
C LYS A 116 1.13 5.66 -6.17
N ILE A 117 1.67 4.83 -5.27
CA ILE A 117 3.11 4.55 -5.20
C ILE A 117 3.33 3.04 -5.12
N ILE A 118 4.21 2.53 -5.97
CA ILE A 118 4.70 1.16 -5.88
C ILE A 118 6.16 1.24 -5.44
N ILE A 119 6.48 0.59 -4.34
CA ILE A 119 7.85 0.48 -3.84
C ILE A 119 8.31 -0.95 -4.07
N THR A 120 9.43 -1.11 -4.76
CA THR A 120 9.89 -2.43 -5.18
C THR A 120 11.42 -2.47 -5.27
N ASP A 121 11.99 -3.67 -5.23
CA ASP A 121 13.41 -3.87 -5.53
C ASP A 121 13.65 -3.93 -7.03
N GLU A 122 12.67 -4.41 -7.79
CA GLU A 122 12.83 -4.61 -9.22
C GLU A 122 11.50 -4.41 -9.95
N MET A 123 11.54 -3.70 -11.05
CA MET A 123 10.38 -3.45 -11.90
C MET A 123 10.80 -3.55 -13.38
N ASP A 124 9.94 -4.18 -14.16
CA ASP A 124 10.11 -4.24 -15.62
C ASP A 124 10.08 -2.81 -16.20
N PRO A 125 11.08 -2.45 -17.05
CA PRO A 125 11.13 -1.09 -17.63
C PRO A 125 9.90 -0.69 -18.43
N ASP A 126 9.26 -1.63 -19.13
CA ASP A 126 8.03 -1.35 -19.87
C ASP A 126 6.89 -0.99 -18.91
N ILE A 127 6.79 -1.71 -17.80
CA ILE A 127 5.76 -1.45 -16.79
C ILE A 127 6.02 -0.11 -16.10
N THR A 128 7.28 0.22 -15.80
CA THR A 128 7.64 1.52 -15.24
C THR A 128 7.19 2.67 -16.14
N ARG A 129 7.41 2.52 -17.44
CA ARG A 129 7.00 3.53 -18.42
C ARG A 129 5.49 3.72 -18.44
N ILE A 130 4.74 2.62 -18.42
CA ILE A 130 3.26 2.66 -18.39
C ILE A 130 2.76 3.30 -17.10
N CYS A 131 3.42 3.03 -15.97
CA CYS A 131 3.08 3.67 -14.69
C CYS A 131 3.17 5.20 -14.81
N GLY A 132 4.16 5.72 -15.52
CA GLY A 132 4.28 7.16 -15.75
C GLY A 132 3.07 7.75 -16.45
N TYR A 133 2.47 7.03 -17.40
CA TYR A 133 1.26 7.49 -18.08
C TYR A 133 0.01 7.42 -17.22
N ARG A 134 0.04 6.64 -16.13
CA ARG A 134 -1.10 6.45 -15.23
C ARG A 134 -0.95 7.20 -13.91
N ASP A 135 0.02 8.08 -13.81
CA ASP A 135 0.31 8.82 -12.58
C ASP A 135 0.59 7.89 -11.39
N ILE A 136 1.26 6.79 -11.66
CA ILE A 136 1.76 5.88 -10.63
C ILE A 136 3.26 6.09 -10.49
N GLU A 137 3.69 6.47 -9.30
CA GLU A 137 5.12 6.60 -9.01
C GLU A 137 5.69 5.22 -8.67
N VAL A 138 6.80 4.89 -9.28
CA VAL A 138 7.52 3.64 -8.99
C VAL A 138 8.85 4.02 -8.36
N LEU A 139 9.09 3.53 -7.14
CA LEU A 139 10.34 3.73 -6.43
C LEU A 139 11.07 2.39 -6.32
N THR A 140 12.21 2.31 -6.96
CA THR A 140 13.04 1.11 -6.94
C THR A 140 14.12 1.27 -5.89
N ILE A 141 14.10 0.42 -4.87
CA ILE A 141 15.04 0.45 -3.76
C ILE A 141 15.92 -0.79 -3.84
N LYS A 142 17.17 -0.60 -4.26
CA LYS A 142 18.13 -1.70 -4.42
C LYS A 142 19.14 -1.71 -3.29
N GLU A 143 19.55 -2.89 -2.85
CA GLU A 143 20.53 -3.05 -1.77
C GLU A 143 21.84 -2.34 -2.07
N LYS A 144 22.28 -2.36 -3.33
CA LYS A 144 23.52 -1.72 -3.73
C LYS A 144 23.60 -0.23 -3.39
N TYR A 145 22.46 0.42 -3.24
CA TYR A 145 22.43 1.82 -2.82
C TYR A 145 22.70 1.99 -1.33
N LEU A 146 22.51 0.94 -0.56
CA LEU A 146 22.81 0.95 0.85
C LEU A 146 24.29 0.68 1.12
N GLU A 147 24.93 -0.08 0.26
CA GLU A 147 26.36 -0.38 0.36
C GLU A 147 27.24 0.83 0.02
N GLU A 148 26.73 1.75 -0.76
CA GLU A 148 27.43 2.98 -1.16
C GLU A 148 27.35 4.06 -0.08
N GLU A 149 26.52 3.88 0.92
CA GLU A 149 26.40 4.80 2.05
C GLU A 149 27.44 4.51 3.13
#